data_66d71822e45abd83dcdcd9a17fdfdcbb
#
_entry.id   66d71822e45abd83dcdcd9a17fdfdcbb
#
_cell.length_a   1.000
_cell.length_b   1.000
_cell.length_c   1.000
_cell.angle_alpha   90.00
_cell.angle_beta   90.00
_cell.angle_gamma   90.00
#
_symmetry.space_group_name_H-M   'P 1'
#
loop_
_entity.id
_entity.type
_entity.pdbx_description
1 polymer ?
#
loop_
_entity_poly.entity_id
_entity_poly.type
_entity_poly.pdbx_seq_one_letter_code
_entity_poly.pdbx_strand_id
1 'polypeptide(L)'
;MMSADILLYSQNVFTAKTLTPAPLYVAVKGGLIADVGPIEEKDKWIDENTKVYDLGERVISPGFTDTHSFFTGYEFGFLGADLTGVKNLDEALSIMKDYAEKHPLKKIVFGHGVDWANVGGKNPGPEILDQVISDR
;
A
#
# COMPACT_ATOMS: atom_id res chain seq x y z
N MET A 1 -7.78 -40.02 9.84
CA MET A 1 -6.50 -39.29 9.80
C MET A 1 -6.80 -37.82 9.57
N MET A 2 -6.11 -36.94 10.26
CA MET A 2 -6.21 -35.50 9.92
C MET A 2 -5.31 -35.27 8.72
N SER A 3 -5.85 -34.82 7.61
CA SER A 3 -5.07 -34.41 6.42
C SER A 3 -5.43 -33.00 6.02
N ALA A 4 -4.46 -32.26 5.52
CA ALA A 4 -4.63 -30.92 4.99
C ALA A 4 -4.84 -30.97 3.47
N ASP A 5 -5.54 -29.99 2.91
CA ASP A 5 -5.60 -29.78 1.46
C ASP A 5 -4.29 -29.15 0.97
N ILE A 6 -3.74 -28.23 1.81
CA ILE A 6 -2.48 -27.53 1.56
C ILE A 6 -1.67 -27.51 2.87
N LEU A 7 -0.40 -27.84 2.77
CA LEU A 7 0.57 -27.67 3.84
C LEU A 7 1.70 -26.74 3.37
N LEU A 8 1.89 -25.65 4.09
CA LEU A 8 2.99 -24.71 3.90
C LEU A 8 3.95 -24.86 5.07
N TYR A 9 5.25 -24.82 4.84
CA TYR A 9 6.23 -24.74 5.93
C TYR A 9 7.45 -23.93 5.53
N SER A 10 8.08 -23.34 6.55
CA SER A 10 9.24 -22.47 6.38
C SER A 10 10.03 -22.37 7.68
N GLN A 11 11.31 -21.99 7.58
CA GLN A 11 12.12 -21.60 8.73
C GLN A 11 11.66 -20.27 9.35
N ASN A 12 10.85 -19.49 8.63
CA ASN A 12 10.45 -18.12 9.01
C ASN A 12 8.94 -17.91 8.93
N VAL A 13 8.17 -18.57 9.81
CA VAL A 13 6.72 -18.32 9.92
C VAL A 13 6.44 -17.32 11.02
N PHE A 14 5.88 -16.17 10.66
CA PHE A 14 5.45 -15.12 11.58
C PHE A 14 3.97 -15.28 11.88
N THR A 15 3.62 -15.57 13.12
CA THR A 15 2.23 -15.82 13.55
C THR A 15 1.55 -14.62 14.19
N ALA A 16 2.27 -13.50 14.36
CA ALA A 16 1.86 -12.34 15.13
C ALA A 16 1.61 -12.60 16.65
N LYS A 17 1.87 -13.80 17.13
CA LYS A 17 1.84 -14.12 18.58
C LYS A 17 3.16 -13.80 19.27
N THR A 18 4.24 -13.77 18.50
CA THR A 18 5.59 -13.42 18.95
C THR A 18 6.18 -12.40 18.00
N LEU A 19 7.21 -11.66 18.44
CA LEU A 19 7.90 -10.66 17.63
C LEU A 19 8.86 -11.28 16.59
N THR A 20 9.21 -12.54 16.75
CA THR A 20 10.16 -13.24 15.88
C THR A 20 9.49 -14.37 15.12
N PRO A 21 9.82 -14.56 13.83
CA PRO A 21 9.45 -15.77 13.09
C PRO A 21 10.09 -17.02 13.69
N ALA A 22 9.49 -18.18 13.42
CA ALA A 22 10.00 -19.48 13.87
C ALA A 22 9.81 -20.56 12.79
N PRO A 23 10.55 -21.69 12.87
CA PRO A 23 10.36 -22.85 12.00
C PRO A 23 9.02 -23.52 12.29
N LEU A 24 8.01 -23.27 11.46
CA LEU A 24 6.65 -23.78 11.64
C LEU A 24 6.07 -24.28 10.32
N TYR A 25 5.00 -25.07 10.44
CA TYR A 25 4.08 -25.34 9.33
C TYR A 25 2.74 -24.63 9.54
N VAL A 26 2.03 -24.46 8.44
CA VAL A 26 0.63 -24.01 8.38
C VAL A 26 -0.16 -25.05 7.58
N ALA A 27 -1.10 -25.72 8.23
CA ALA A 27 -2.00 -26.67 7.59
C ALA A 27 -3.33 -26.00 7.26
N VAL A 28 -3.77 -26.11 6.00
CA VAL A 28 -5.02 -25.53 5.51
C VAL A 28 -5.94 -26.66 5.09
N LYS A 29 -7.20 -26.61 5.55
CA LYS A 29 -8.27 -27.57 5.20
C LYS A 29 -9.58 -26.85 4.98
N GLY A 30 -10.24 -27.12 3.85
CA GLY A 30 -11.51 -26.48 3.53
C GLY A 30 -11.41 -24.94 3.40
N GLY A 31 -10.25 -24.42 3.01
CA GLY A 31 -10.01 -22.97 2.89
C GLY A 31 -9.71 -22.25 4.23
N LEU A 32 -9.62 -22.99 5.34
CA LEU A 32 -9.34 -22.45 6.66
C LEU A 32 -7.99 -22.95 7.17
N ILE A 33 -7.32 -22.15 8.00
CA ILE A 33 -6.13 -22.60 8.75
C ILE A 33 -6.61 -23.60 9.82
N ALA A 34 -6.25 -24.87 9.63
CA ALA A 34 -6.61 -25.94 10.53
C ALA A 34 -5.64 -26.09 11.70
N ASP A 35 -4.35 -25.82 11.45
CA ASP A 35 -3.32 -25.90 12.49
C ASP A 35 -2.05 -25.11 12.09
N VAL A 36 -1.31 -24.67 13.09
CA VAL A 36 0.03 -24.10 12.97
C VAL A 36 0.88 -24.68 14.08
N GLY A 37 1.97 -25.35 13.74
CA GLY A 37 2.82 -26.05 14.71
C GLY A 37 4.27 -26.15 14.28
N PRO A 38 5.12 -26.77 15.13
CA PRO A 38 6.53 -26.99 14.84
C PRO A 38 6.74 -27.77 13.54
N ILE A 39 7.72 -27.35 12.74
CA ILE A 39 7.98 -27.93 11.42
C ILE A 39 8.23 -29.44 11.46
N GLU A 40 8.74 -29.96 12.59
CA GLU A 40 9.02 -31.35 12.82
C GLU A 40 7.74 -32.22 12.87
N GLU A 41 6.61 -31.60 13.19
CA GLU A 41 5.32 -32.29 13.31
C GLU A 41 4.46 -32.23 12.05
N LYS A 42 4.95 -31.63 10.98
CA LYS A 42 4.18 -31.37 9.76
C LYS A 42 3.58 -32.61 9.11
N ASP A 43 4.28 -33.74 9.21
CA ASP A 43 3.92 -34.98 8.50
C ASP A 43 2.57 -35.57 8.95
N LYS A 44 2.09 -35.19 10.14
CA LYS A 44 0.75 -35.61 10.64
C LYS A 44 -0.41 -35.05 9.78
N TRP A 45 -0.14 -34.03 8.98
CA TRP A 45 -1.12 -33.37 8.10
C TRP A 45 -1.00 -33.76 6.63
N ILE A 46 -0.01 -34.62 6.27
CA ILE A 46 0.26 -35.00 4.88
C ILE A 46 -0.40 -36.34 4.58
N ASP A 47 -1.15 -36.38 3.46
CA ASP A 47 -1.58 -37.59 2.79
C ASP A 47 -1.28 -37.47 1.27
N GLU A 48 -1.73 -38.48 0.51
CA GLU A 48 -1.51 -38.55 -0.95
C GLU A 48 -2.11 -37.39 -1.75
N ASN A 49 -3.11 -36.69 -1.19
CA ASN A 49 -3.83 -35.59 -1.82
C ASN A 49 -3.35 -34.22 -1.33
N THR A 50 -2.53 -34.15 -0.29
CA THR A 50 -2.05 -32.91 0.31
C THR A 50 -1.04 -32.21 -0.62
N LYS A 51 -1.32 -30.95 -0.99
CA LYS A 51 -0.35 -30.10 -1.70
C LYS A 51 0.64 -29.52 -0.71
N VAL A 52 1.89 -29.94 -0.81
CA VAL A 52 2.96 -29.53 0.12
C VAL A 52 3.84 -28.46 -0.54
N TYR A 53 4.07 -27.36 0.16
CA TYR A 53 4.95 -26.26 -0.23
C TYR A 53 6.05 -26.07 0.81
N ASP A 54 7.26 -26.45 0.43
CA ASP A 54 8.48 -26.08 1.16
C ASP A 54 8.92 -24.69 0.71
N LEU A 55 8.86 -23.71 1.60
CA LEU A 55 9.24 -22.34 1.32
C LEU A 55 10.66 -21.99 1.82
N GLY A 56 11.37 -22.94 2.41
CA GLY A 56 12.75 -22.76 2.88
C GLY A 56 12.88 -21.59 3.85
N GLU A 57 13.63 -20.56 3.45
CA GLU A 57 13.86 -19.33 4.24
C GLU A 57 12.86 -18.20 3.96
N ARG A 58 11.89 -18.40 3.07
CA ARG A 58 10.89 -17.37 2.76
C ARG A 58 9.94 -17.16 3.94
N VAL A 59 9.57 -15.91 4.18
CA VAL A 59 8.64 -15.58 5.27
C VAL A 59 7.21 -15.98 4.90
N ILE A 60 6.54 -16.67 5.82
CA ILE A 60 5.09 -16.87 5.81
C ILE A 60 4.51 -15.95 6.89
N SER A 61 3.53 -15.13 6.55
CA SER A 61 2.84 -14.24 7.48
C SER A 61 1.33 -14.24 7.23
N PRO A 62 0.51 -13.87 8.22
CA PRO A 62 -0.87 -13.49 7.95
C PRO A 62 -0.95 -12.38 6.91
N GLY A 63 -2.06 -12.30 6.18
CA GLY A 63 -2.33 -11.18 5.27
C GLY A 63 -2.37 -9.85 6.02
N PHE A 64 -1.95 -8.78 5.36
CA PHE A 64 -2.01 -7.44 5.94
C PHE A 64 -3.42 -6.90 5.86
N THR A 65 -3.87 -6.27 6.95
CA THR A 65 -5.13 -5.51 7.00
C THR A 65 -4.81 -4.09 7.39
N ASP A 66 -5.06 -3.15 6.49
CA ASP A 66 -4.96 -1.73 6.79
C ASP A 66 -6.37 -1.21 7.11
N THR A 67 -6.57 -0.80 8.35
CA THR A 67 -7.86 -0.28 8.85
C THR A 67 -7.96 1.25 8.77
N HIS A 68 -6.90 1.93 8.33
CA HIS A 68 -6.83 3.37 8.20
C HIS A 68 -6.09 3.76 6.92
N SER A 69 -6.75 3.55 5.78
CA SER A 69 -6.18 3.80 4.46
C SER A 69 -6.77 5.05 3.83
N PHE A 70 -5.90 5.96 3.37
CA PHE A 70 -6.26 7.14 2.58
C PHE A 70 -6.13 6.89 1.08
N PHE A 71 -6.71 5.80 0.61
CA PHE A 71 -6.56 5.38 -0.78
C PHE A 71 -6.98 6.46 -1.78
N THR A 72 -8.14 7.11 -1.55
CA THR A 72 -8.63 8.22 -2.38
C THR A 72 -7.70 9.42 -2.39
N GLY A 73 -7.10 9.77 -1.25
CA GLY A 73 -6.12 10.85 -1.18
C GLY A 73 -4.87 10.57 -2.01
N TYR A 74 -4.44 9.32 -2.04
CA TYR A 74 -3.31 8.89 -2.86
C TYR A 74 -3.63 8.93 -4.37
N GLU A 75 -4.83 8.52 -4.77
CA GLU A 75 -5.28 8.58 -6.17
C GLU A 75 -5.32 10.01 -6.70
N PHE A 76 -5.75 10.99 -5.92
CA PHE A 76 -5.74 12.39 -6.31
C PHE A 76 -4.33 12.87 -6.66
N GLY A 77 -3.29 12.32 -6.05
CA GLY A 77 -1.90 12.58 -6.37
C GLY A 77 -1.50 12.28 -7.83
N PHE A 78 -2.18 11.33 -8.48
CA PHE A 78 -1.93 11.00 -9.89
C PHE A 78 -2.75 11.85 -10.87
N LEU A 79 -3.75 12.59 -10.40
CA LEU A 79 -4.68 13.31 -11.26
C LEU A 79 -4.38 14.79 -11.38
N GLY A 80 -3.55 15.35 -10.51
CA GLY A 80 -3.24 16.77 -10.40
C GLY A 80 -1.76 17.11 -10.57
N ALA A 81 -1.42 18.39 -10.40
CA ALA A 81 -0.06 18.86 -10.33
C ALA A 81 0.55 18.50 -8.96
N ASP A 82 1.72 17.88 -8.95
CA ASP A 82 2.46 17.57 -7.72
C ASP A 82 3.22 18.81 -7.23
N LEU A 83 2.78 19.36 -6.10
CA LEU A 83 3.38 20.53 -5.45
C LEU A 83 4.21 20.12 -4.21
N THR A 84 4.52 18.84 -4.07
CA THR A 84 5.30 18.34 -2.96
C THR A 84 6.70 18.96 -2.96
N GLY A 85 7.06 19.59 -1.84
CA GLY A 85 8.40 20.16 -1.67
C GLY A 85 8.61 21.53 -2.30
N VAL A 86 7.58 22.18 -2.87
CA VAL A 86 7.68 23.58 -3.33
C VAL A 86 8.08 24.50 -2.17
N LYS A 87 8.91 25.48 -2.47
CA LYS A 87 9.52 26.36 -1.47
C LYS A 87 8.86 27.74 -1.35
N ASN A 88 8.08 28.12 -2.34
CA ASN A 88 7.39 29.40 -2.40
C ASN A 88 6.19 29.33 -3.35
N LEU A 89 5.38 30.40 -3.32
CA LEU A 89 4.16 30.51 -4.13
C LEU A 89 4.46 30.54 -5.63
N ASP A 90 5.49 31.26 -6.07
CA ASP A 90 5.82 31.39 -7.48
C ASP A 90 6.19 30.05 -8.12
N GLU A 91 6.92 29.20 -7.38
CA GLU A 91 7.25 27.84 -7.82
C GLU A 91 5.97 26.99 -7.95
N ALA A 92 5.07 27.07 -6.96
CA ALA A 92 3.79 26.36 -7.01
C ALA A 92 2.94 26.80 -8.23
N LEU A 93 2.84 28.11 -8.46
CA LEU A 93 2.08 28.66 -9.61
C LEU A 93 2.70 28.26 -10.95
N SER A 94 4.04 28.23 -11.05
CA SER A 94 4.73 27.77 -12.25
C SER A 94 4.40 26.30 -12.58
N ILE A 95 4.44 25.42 -11.57
CA ILE A 95 4.10 24.00 -11.74
C ILE A 95 2.63 23.84 -12.15
N MET A 96 1.72 24.59 -11.53
CA MET A 96 0.29 24.57 -11.86
C MET A 96 0.05 25.00 -13.31
N LYS A 97 0.70 26.06 -13.76
CA LYS A 97 0.63 26.54 -15.13
C LYS A 97 1.13 25.51 -16.13
N ASP A 98 2.33 24.97 -15.90
CA ASP A 98 2.93 23.94 -16.75
C ASP A 98 2.02 22.70 -16.85
N TYR A 99 1.40 22.30 -15.73
CA TYR A 99 0.47 21.20 -15.73
C TYR A 99 -0.79 21.50 -16.57
N ALA A 100 -1.36 22.68 -16.43
CA ALA A 100 -2.52 23.10 -17.21
C ALA A 100 -2.22 23.14 -18.72
N GLU A 101 -1.06 23.66 -19.12
CA GLU A 101 -0.61 23.71 -20.52
C GLU A 101 -0.40 22.32 -21.13
N LYS A 102 0.14 21.37 -20.34
CA LYS A 102 0.32 19.97 -20.76
C LYS A 102 -0.99 19.18 -20.84
N HIS A 103 -2.06 19.68 -20.22
CA HIS A 103 -3.35 18.99 -20.16
C HIS A 103 -4.52 19.90 -20.63
N PRO A 104 -4.50 20.39 -21.88
CA PRO A 104 -5.44 21.42 -22.35
C PRO A 104 -6.91 20.94 -22.37
N LEU A 105 -7.16 19.64 -22.37
CA LEU A 105 -8.51 19.06 -22.38
C LEU A 105 -9.13 18.90 -20.99
N LYS A 106 -8.36 19.09 -19.91
CA LYS A 106 -8.90 19.01 -18.55
C LYS A 106 -9.70 20.28 -18.23
N LYS A 107 -10.95 20.12 -17.86
CA LYS A 107 -11.84 21.22 -17.43
C LYS A 107 -11.56 21.69 -16.00
N ILE A 108 -10.92 20.85 -15.19
CA ILE A 108 -10.55 21.15 -13.82
C ILE A 108 -9.07 20.83 -13.67
N VAL A 109 -8.33 21.79 -13.17
CA VAL A 109 -6.92 21.65 -12.82
C VAL A 109 -6.80 21.82 -11.31
N PHE A 110 -6.19 20.85 -10.65
CA PHE A 110 -5.88 20.96 -9.23
C PHE A 110 -4.45 20.52 -8.95
N GLY A 111 -3.90 21.00 -7.83
CA GLY A 111 -2.61 20.60 -7.30
C GLY A 111 -2.78 19.94 -5.94
N HIS A 112 -1.78 19.15 -5.57
CA HIS A 112 -1.73 18.47 -4.27
C HIS A 112 -0.34 18.57 -3.66
N GLY A 113 -0.24 18.25 -2.36
CA GLY A 113 1.05 18.15 -1.66
C GLY A 113 1.69 19.47 -1.25
N VAL A 114 0.99 20.63 -1.40
CA VAL A 114 1.52 21.92 -0.98
C VAL A 114 1.60 22.00 0.54
N ASP A 115 2.76 22.45 1.06
CA ASP A 115 2.89 22.90 2.44
C ASP A 115 2.60 24.41 2.51
N TRP A 116 1.49 24.76 3.14
CA TRP A 116 1.04 26.16 3.28
C TRP A 116 2.07 27.04 3.99
N ALA A 117 2.90 26.49 4.88
CA ALA A 117 3.97 27.25 5.51
C ALA A 117 4.98 27.79 4.49
N ASN A 118 5.26 27.02 3.43
CA ASN A 118 6.21 27.40 2.38
C ASN A 118 5.65 28.45 1.41
N VAL A 119 4.33 28.54 1.29
CA VAL A 119 3.66 29.46 0.33
C VAL A 119 3.02 30.67 1.00
N GLY A 120 3.49 31.07 2.17
CA GLY A 120 3.07 32.27 2.89
C GLY A 120 2.09 32.04 4.03
N GLY A 121 1.86 30.80 4.45
CA GLY A 121 1.10 30.43 5.67
C GLY A 121 -0.40 30.71 5.60
N LYS A 122 -0.92 31.14 4.45
CA LYS A 122 -2.36 31.37 4.23
C LYS A 122 -2.79 30.66 2.94
N ASN A 123 -4.03 30.16 2.97
CA ASN A 123 -4.65 29.68 1.73
C ASN A 123 -4.78 30.87 0.75
N PRO A 124 -4.09 30.85 -0.40
CA PRO A 124 -4.25 31.88 -1.40
C PRO A 124 -5.68 31.83 -1.95
N GLY A 125 -6.28 33.00 -2.17
CA GLY A 125 -7.59 33.09 -2.81
C GLY A 125 -7.54 32.62 -4.28
N PRO A 126 -8.71 32.42 -4.91
CA PRO A 126 -8.79 31.99 -6.31
C PRO A 126 -8.09 32.95 -7.27
N GLU A 127 -8.07 34.25 -6.95
CA GLU A 127 -7.42 35.30 -7.73
C GLU A 127 -5.92 35.08 -7.97
N ILE A 128 -5.27 34.28 -7.16
CA ILE A 128 -3.85 33.95 -7.34
C ILE A 128 -3.68 32.86 -8.40
N LEU A 129 -4.56 31.85 -8.42
CA LEU A 129 -4.56 30.84 -9.48
C LEU A 129 -5.04 31.42 -10.81
N ASP A 130 -5.97 32.37 -10.80
CA ASP A 130 -6.47 33.04 -11.99
C ASP A 130 -5.38 33.83 -12.73
N GLN A 131 -4.30 34.22 -12.07
CA GLN A 131 -3.14 34.85 -12.70
C GLN A 131 -2.40 33.95 -13.68
N VAL A 132 -2.48 32.64 -13.48
CA VAL A 132 -1.74 31.65 -14.29
C VAL A 132 -2.65 30.68 -15.03
N ILE A 133 -3.90 30.48 -14.57
CA ILE A 133 -4.92 29.65 -15.19
C ILE A 133 -6.27 30.35 -15.04
N SER A 134 -6.67 31.12 -16.04
CA SER A 134 -7.87 31.98 -16.01
C SER A 134 -9.07 31.41 -16.79
N ASP A 135 -8.90 30.27 -17.45
CA ASP A 135 -9.87 29.70 -18.38
C ASP A 135 -10.60 28.47 -17.84
N ARG A 136 -10.31 28.03 -16.60
CA ARG A 136 -10.85 26.77 -16.02
C ARG A 136 -10.62 26.69 -14.52
#